data_7342694eaca10b54e36ce27fd495acaa
#
_entry.id   7342694eaca10b54e36ce27fd495acaa
#
_cell.length_a   1.000
_cell.length_b   1.000
_cell.length_c   1.000
_cell.angle_alpha   90.00
_cell.angle_beta   90.00
_cell.angle_gamma   90.00
#
_symmetry.space_group_name_H-M   'P 1'
#
loop_
_entity.id
_entity.type
_entity.pdbx_description
1 polymer ?
#
loop_
_entity_poly.entity_id
_entity_poly.type
_entity_poly.pdbx_seq_one_letter_code
_entity_poly.pdbx_strand_id
1 'polypeptide(L)'
;ATSGPGATNLVTGLADALIDSTPVVCITGQVFAHLLGTDAFQETDVVNTTIPVTKWNIQVTEAKDIAPAVAKAFYIAASGRPGPVLIDITKNAQNELIEEPEYVKCDQIRTYKPKPALQMDAVEAAAALINGAKRPYILAGQGILLSGASEELLRFSEKTGIPVACTLLGLGCFPTDHPNYVGFLGMHGNYGPNVNTNECDVLIGIGLRFDDRVTGNVSRYAKQARIIHIDIDKAEISKIVKTEVAIHADAREALEALIGYCRPKQHPEWIESFRKLNQIEYNKVIHREFNPSEKLTMGEVINHLSLLTRGEAIVVTDVGQHQMVTSRYYAFKNPRTNVTSGGAGTMGFALPAAMGASLGAPDKQVVAVIGDGGYQMTVQELGTIMQYKIPVKILVLNNSFLGMVRQWQQLFHEKRYSFTEMTNPDFVKLAQAYDIPARKVEDRDQLQQALKEMLDAKGPYFLEAVVGKEDNVFPMVPAGGCVSDVLLEPPAKK
;
A
#
# COMPACT_ATOMS: atom_id res chain seq x y z
N ALA A 1 -17.31 -14.71 8.74
CA ALA A 1 -17.26 -15.94 7.92
C ALA A 1 -17.81 -17.12 8.70
N THR A 2 -18.21 -18.20 7.99
CA THR A 2 -18.58 -19.47 8.63
C THR A 2 -17.34 -20.21 9.15
N SER A 3 -17.57 -21.29 9.95
CA SER A 3 -16.51 -22.17 10.45
C SER A 3 -15.74 -22.90 9.34
N GLY A 4 -14.66 -23.56 9.70
CA GLY A 4 -13.85 -24.39 8.80
C GLY A 4 -13.28 -23.60 7.63
N PRO A 5 -13.60 -23.97 6.37
CA PRO A 5 -13.02 -23.34 5.19
C PRO A 5 -13.37 -21.86 5.05
N GLY A 6 -14.52 -21.40 5.55
CA GLY A 6 -14.86 -19.98 5.58
C GLY A 6 -13.89 -19.16 6.43
N ALA A 7 -13.54 -19.66 7.61
CA ALA A 7 -12.57 -19.03 8.51
C ALA A 7 -11.14 -19.09 7.95
N THR A 8 -10.71 -20.25 7.41
CA THR A 8 -9.35 -20.41 6.89
C THR A 8 -9.08 -19.56 5.64
N ASN A 9 -10.10 -19.26 4.84
CA ASN A 9 -9.97 -18.34 3.71
C ASN A 9 -9.62 -16.88 4.11
N LEU A 10 -9.81 -16.51 5.38
CA LEU A 10 -9.43 -15.18 5.87
C LEU A 10 -7.92 -15.03 6.12
N VAL A 11 -7.16 -16.14 6.23
CA VAL A 11 -5.76 -16.12 6.70
C VAL A 11 -4.87 -15.22 5.84
N THR A 12 -4.94 -15.31 4.51
CA THR A 12 -4.17 -14.45 3.63
C THR A 12 -4.54 -12.97 3.82
N GLY A 13 -5.83 -12.66 3.89
CA GLY A 13 -6.30 -11.28 4.12
C GLY A 13 -5.88 -10.74 5.49
N LEU A 14 -5.88 -11.58 6.53
CA LEU A 14 -5.38 -11.21 7.86
C LEU A 14 -3.88 -10.96 7.85
N ALA A 15 -3.09 -11.81 7.18
CA ALA A 15 -1.64 -11.61 7.04
C ALA A 15 -1.31 -10.32 6.30
N ASP A 16 -2.02 -10.02 5.22
CA ASP A 16 -1.89 -8.78 4.45
C ASP A 16 -2.25 -7.55 5.31
N ALA A 17 -3.38 -7.61 6.00
CA ALA A 17 -3.82 -6.54 6.90
C ALA A 17 -2.85 -6.30 8.07
N LEU A 18 -2.23 -7.35 8.62
CA LEU A 18 -1.26 -7.22 9.71
C LEU A 18 0.01 -6.50 9.25
N ILE A 19 0.59 -6.94 8.12
CA ILE A 19 1.84 -6.36 7.63
C ILE A 19 1.68 -4.93 7.14
N ASP A 20 0.50 -4.60 6.58
CA ASP A 20 0.15 -3.26 6.09
C ASP A 20 -0.58 -2.40 7.14
N SER A 21 -0.64 -2.88 8.39
CA SER A 21 -1.21 -2.13 9.52
C SER A 21 -2.66 -1.68 9.29
N THR A 22 -3.47 -2.53 8.64
CA THR A 22 -4.87 -2.25 8.31
C THR A 22 -5.78 -2.81 9.43
N PRO A 23 -6.60 -1.96 10.07
CA PRO A 23 -7.51 -2.41 11.10
C PRO A 23 -8.68 -3.19 10.49
N VAL A 24 -8.82 -4.45 10.89
CA VAL A 24 -9.93 -5.33 10.48
C VAL A 24 -10.42 -6.11 11.68
N VAL A 25 -11.73 -6.17 11.88
CA VAL A 25 -12.37 -7.05 12.86
C VAL A 25 -13.03 -8.20 12.13
N CYS A 26 -12.49 -9.41 12.29
CA CYS A 26 -13.06 -10.62 11.71
C CYS A 26 -13.88 -11.36 12.76
N ILE A 27 -15.06 -11.82 12.37
CA ILE A 27 -15.94 -12.67 13.18
C ILE A 27 -16.14 -13.97 12.43
N THR A 28 -15.80 -15.09 13.08
CA THR A 28 -15.99 -16.45 12.55
C THR A 28 -16.95 -17.24 13.41
N GLY A 29 -17.75 -18.08 12.77
CA GLY A 29 -18.54 -19.09 13.47
C GLY A 29 -17.67 -20.30 13.80
N GLN A 30 -18.06 -21.03 14.83
CA GLN A 30 -17.43 -22.27 15.26
C GLN A 30 -18.47 -23.33 15.61
N VAL A 31 -18.08 -24.59 15.69
CA VAL A 31 -18.94 -25.69 16.14
C VAL A 31 -19.41 -25.45 17.58
N PHE A 32 -20.31 -26.30 18.11
CA PHE A 32 -20.69 -26.25 19.52
C PHE A 32 -19.47 -26.42 20.43
N ALA A 33 -19.44 -25.73 21.57
CA ALA A 33 -18.29 -25.76 22.48
C ALA A 33 -17.93 -27.18 22.97
N HIS A 34 -18.91 -28.07 23.13
CA HIS A 34 -18.67 -29.48 23.54
C HIS A 34 -18.08 -30.35 22.42
N LEU A 35 -18.06 -29.86 21.18
CA LEU A 35 -17.45 -30.57 20.04
C LEU A 35 -16.03 -30.09 19.73
N LEU A 36 -15.53 -29.06 20.41
CA LEU A 36 -14.17 -28.57 20.20
C LEU A 36 -13.13 -29.65 20.54
N GLY A 37 -12.20 -29.88 19.62
CA GLY A 37 -11.15 -30.89 19.74
C GLY A 37 -11.60 -32.30 19.42
N THR A 38 -12.76 -32.49 18.77
CA THR A 38 -13.31 -33.81 18.39
C THR A 38 -13.23 -34.09 16.90
N ASP A 39 -12.61 -33.23 16.10
CA ASP A 39 -12.61 -33.30 14.63
C ASP A 39 -14.02 -33.26 14.03
N ALA A 40 -14.93 -32.51 14.65
CA ALA A 40 -16.29 -32.35 14.17
C ALA A 40 -16.33 -31.71 12.76
N PHE A 41 -17.41 -31.96 12.03
CA PHE A 41 -17.57 -31.41 10.67
C PHE A 41 -17.41 -29.87 10.63
N GLN A 42 -16.48 -29.38 9.80
CA GLN A 42 -16.08 -27.98 9.68
C GLN A 42 -15.51 -27.38 10.96
N GLU A 43 -15.06 -28.15 11.91
CA GLU A 43 -14.20 -27.70 12.99
C GLU A 43 -12.82 -27.34 12.43
N THR A 44 -12.29 -26.18 12.83
CA THR A 44 -10.90 -25.78 12.59
C THR A 44 -10.44 -24.99 13.79
N ASP A 45 -9.23 -25.25 14.27
CA ASP A 45 -8.60 -24.42 15.30
C ASP A 45 -8.19 -23.08 14.72
N VAL A 46 -9.16 -22.19 14.56
CA VAL A 46 -9.00 -20.87 13.94
C VAL A 46 -8.14 -19.96 14.80
N VAL A 47 -8.25 -20.06 16.13
CA VAL A 47 -7.48 -19.23 17.06
C VAL A 47 -5.98 -19.51 16.87
N ASN A 48 -5.53 -20.75 16.96
CA ASN A 48 -4.12 -21.08 16.77
C ASN A 48 -3.63 -20.81 15.33
N THR A 49 -4.48 -21.04 14.33
CA THR A 49 -4.16 -20.73 12.93
C THR A 49 -3.94 -19.24 12.69
N THR A 50 -4.62 -18.38 13.42
CA THR A 50 -4.58 -16.92 13.21
C THR A 50 -3.69 -16.14 14.18
N ILE A 51 -3.10 -16.78 15.21
CA ILE A 51 -2.14 -16.14 16.13
C ILE A 51 -1.05 -15.36 15.38
N PRO A 52 -0.33 -15.91 14.39
CA PRO A 52 0.77 -15.21 13.74
C PRO A 52 0.34 -14.09 12.77
N VAL A 53 -0.95 -14.03 12.45
CA VAL A 53 -1.49 -13.09 11.45
C VAL A 53 -2.51 -12.10 12.00
N THR A 54 -2.64 -12.02 13.34
CA THR A 54 -3.54 -11.07 14.02
C THR A 54 -2.84 -10.37 15.17
N LYS A 55 -3.30 -9.18 15.51
CA LYS A 55 -2.88 -8.48 16.75
C LYS A 55 -3.43 -9.13 18.00
N TRP A 56 -4.61 -9.70 17.88
CA TRP A 56 -5.32 -10.39 18.95
C TRP A 56 -6.41 -11.26 18.34
N ASN A 57 -6.62 -12.42 18.95
CA ASN A 57 -7.74 -13.30 18.64
C ASN A 57 -8.31 -13.90 19.92
N ILE A 58 -9.53 -14.37 19.86
CA ILE A 58 -10.23 -15.01 20.98
C ILE A 58 -11.27 -15.99 20.45
N GLN A 59 -11.45 -17.10 21.18
CA GLN A 59 -12.62 -17.97 21.05
C GLN A 59 -13.63 -17.64 22.16
N VAL A 60 -14.88 -17.41 21.76
CA VAL A 60 -16.00 -17.10 22.66
C VAL A 60 -16.94 -18.29 22.72
N THR A 61 -17.11 -18.85 23.92
CA THR A 61 -17.93 -20.07 24.16
C THR A 61 -19.22 -19.82 24.93
N GLU A 62 -19.43 -18.60 25.46
CA GLU A 62 -20.62 -18.18 26.19
C GLU A 62 -21.15 -16.85 25.66
N ALA A 63 -22.46 -16.70 25.53
CA ALA A 63 -23.06 -15.51 24.93
C ALA A 63 -22.75 -14.20 25.67
N LYS A 64 -22.62 -14.24 27.00
CA LYS A 64 -22.27 -13.09 27.84
C LYS A 64 -20.92 -12.46 27.49
N ASP A 65 -20.01 -13.23 26.90
CA ASP A 65 -18.66 -12.78 26.54
C ASP A 65 -18.58 -12.14 25.15
N ILE A 66 -19.64 -12.23 24.32
CA ILE A 66 -19.65 -11.67 22.96
C ILE A 66 -19.47 -10.16 22.96
N ALA A 67 -20.30 -9.41 23.73
CA ALA A 67 -20.26 -7.95 23.74
C ALA A 67 -18.91 -7.40 24.25
N PRO A 68 -18.33 -7.90 25.36
CA PRO A 68 -16.99 -7.52 25.81
C PRO A 68 -15.88 -7.85 24.79
N ALA A 69 -15.95 -9.02 24.12
CA ALA A 69 -14.98 -9.40 23.09
C ALA A 69 -15.03 -8.47 21.88
N VAL A 70 -16.23 -8.12 21.40
CA VAL A 70 -16.42 -7.19 20.28
C VAL A 70 -15.89 -5.80 20.66
N ALA A 71 -16.24 -5.26 21.82
CA ALA A 71 -15.74 -3.95 22.27
C ALA A 71 -14.21 -3.89 22.33
N LYS A 72 -13.59 -4.97 22.87
CA LYS A 72 -12.14 -5.10 22.95
C LYS A 72 -11.49 -5.24 21.56
N ALA A 73 -12.11 -6.00 20.65
CA ALA A 73 -11.63 -6.20 19.30
C ALA A 73 -11.52 -4.88 18.53
N PHE A 74 -12.57 -4.05 18.53
CA PHE A 74 -12.55 -2.74 17.88
C PHE A 74 -11.48 -1.82 18.47
N TYR A 75 -11.33 -1.81 19.79
CA TYR A 75 -10.30 -1.02 20.46
C TYR A 75 -8.88 -1.46 20.05
N ILE A 76 -8.59 -2.77 20.07
CA ILE A 76 -7.27 -3.30 19.72
C ILE A 76 -6.96 -3.09 18.22
N ALA A 77 -7.93 -3.37 17.34
CA ALA A 77 -7.74 -3.23 15.91
C ALA A 77 -7.32 -1.81 15.50
N ALA A 78 -7.98 -0.79 16.07
CA ALA A 78 -7.82 0.61 15.66
C ALA A 78 -6.73 1.38 16.42
N SER A 79 -6.22 0.85 17.55
CA SER A 79 -5.29 1.60 18.41
C SER A 79 -3.84 1.17 18.26
N GLY A 80 -2.90 2.08 18.60
CA GLY A 80 -1.46 1.88 18.42
C GLY A 80 -1.12 1.74 16.93
N ARG A 81 -0.21 0.80 16.57
CA ARG A 81 -0.09 0.34 15.20
C ARG A 81 -1.34 -0.46 14.87
N PRO A 82 -2.22 -0.01 13.94
CA PRO A 82 -3.44 -0.74 13.62
C PRO A 82 -3.17 -2.14 13.06
N GLY A 83 -4.18 -3.01 13.09
CA GLY A 83 -4.05 -4.34 12.51
C GLY A 83 -5.28 -5.21 12.77
N PRO A 84 -5.34 -6.39 12.17
CA PRO A 84 -6.49 -7.28 12.23
C PRO A 84 -6.63 -7.96 13.58
N VAL A 85 -7.87 -8.24 13.94
CA VAL A 85 -8.28 -9.07 15.10
C VAL A 85 -9.33 -10.07 14.69
N LEU A 86 -9.44 -11.19 15.40
CA LEU A 86 -10.42 -12.23 15.10
C LEU A 86 -11.16 -12.67 16.35
N ILE A 87 -12.48 -12.81 16.23
CA ILE A 87 -13.37 -13.37 17.25
C ILE A 87 -14.02 -14.63 16.67
N ASP A 88 -13.71 -15.79 17.24
CA ASP A 88 -14.29 -17.07 16.86
C ASP A 88 -15.40 -17.45 17.85
N ILE A 89 -16.66 -17.53 17.37
CA ILE A 89 -17.84 -17.65 18.23
C ILE A 89 -18.48 -19.02 18.05
N THR A 90 -18.55 -19.81 19.11
CA THR A 90 -19.18 -21.13 19.09
C THR A 90 -20.70 -21.06 18.86
N LYS A 91 -21.26 -22.11 18.26
CA LYS A 91 -22.68 -22.18 17.90
C LYS A 91 -23.62 -22.07 19.11
N ASN A 92 -23.24 -22.62 20.26
CA ASN A 92 -24.05 -22.44 21.48
C ASN A 92 -24.06 -20.97 21.93
N ALA A 93 -22.92 -20.32 21.96
CA ALA A 93 -22.84 -18.91 22.34
C ALA A 93 -23.70 -18.01 21.44
N GLN A 94 -23.82 -18.34 20.14
CA GLN A 94 -24.70 -17.61 19.20
C GLN A 94 -26.19 -17.88 19.44
N ASN A 95 -26.56 -19.01 20.08
CA ASN A 95 -27.95 -19.44 20.29
C ASN A 95 -28.45 -19.16 21.72
N GLU A 96 -27.56 -18.89 22.67
CA GLU A 96 -27.91 -18.58 24.04
C GLU A 96 -28.68 -17.26 24.14
N LEU A 97 -29.67 -17.22 25.03
CA LEU A 97 -30.42 -16.00 25.32
C LEU A 97 -29.75 -15.23 26.46
N ILE A 98 -29.63 -13.94 26.27
CA ILE A 98 -29.15 -13.00 27.28
C ILE A 98 -30.32 -12.10 27.68
N GLU A 99 -30.64 -12.03 28.98
CA GLU A 99 -31.78 -11.23 29.45
C GLU A 99 -31.57 -9.71 29.26
N GLU A 100 -30.36 -9.20 29.53
CA GLU A 100 -30.00 -7.79 29.34
C GLU A 100 -28.57 -7.68 28.77
N PRO A 101 -28.40 -7.61 27.44
CA PRO A 101 -27.08 -7.41 26.86
C PRO A 101 -26.58 -5.99 27.10
N GLU A 102 -25.62 -5.81 27.99
CA GLU A 102 -24.96 -4.53 28.22
C GLU A 102 -23.73 -4.41 27.30
N TYR A 103 -23.72 -3.42 26.42
CA TYR A 103 -22.52 -3.06 25.65
C TYR A 103 -21.73 -1.99 26.37
N VAL A 104 -20.58 -2.37 26.91
CA VAL A 104 -19.63 -1.44 27.52
C VAL A 104 -18.47 -1.21 26.56
N LYS A 105 -18.30 0.04 26.12
CA LYS A 105 -17.19 0.44 25.26
C LYS A 105 -15.85 0.16 25.96
N CYS A 106 -14.91 -0.45 25.23
CA CYS A 106 -13.56 -0.65 25.73
C CYS A 106 -12.71 0.60 25.42
N ASP A 107 -12.37 1.37 26.44
CA ASP A 107 -11.53 2.56 26.28
C ASP A 107 -10.09 2.34 26.75
N GLN A 108 -9.82 1.25 27.49
CA GLN A 108 -8.49 0.92 27.98
C GLN A 108 -8.32 -0.58 28.27
N ILE A 109 -7.11 -1.05 28.15
CA ILE A 109 -6.70 -2.38 28.61
C ILE A 109 -5.48 -2.19 29.51
N ARG A 110 -5.53 -2.71 30.74
CA ARG A 110 -4.54 -2.46 31.81
C ARG A 110 -3.08 -2.58 31.36
N THR A 111 -2.76 -3.58 30.52
CA THR A 111 -1.40 -3.88 30.09
C THR A 111 -1.06 -3.37 28.68
N TYR A 112 -2.02 -2.78 27.98
CA TYR A 112 -1.85 -2.29 26.63
C TYR A 112 -1.85 -0.76 26.58
N LYS A 113 -0.72 -0.20 26.17
CA LYS A 113 -0.54 1.25 26.02
C LYS A 113 -0.33 1.57 24.54
N PRO A 114 -1.40 1.86 23.79
CA PRO A 114 -1.32 2.03 22.34
C PRO A 114 -0.61 3.31 21.91
N LYS A 115 -0.59 4.35 22.74
CA LYS A 115 0.14 5.60 22.49
C LYS A 115 1.30 5.71 23.48
N PRO A 116 2.54 5.60 22.99
CA PRO A 116 3.72 5.89 23.80
C PRO A 116 3.77 7.40 24.11
N ALA A 117 4.24 7.75 25.29
CA ALA A 117 4.44 9.16 25.65
C ALA A 117 5.63 9.73 24.88
N LEU A 118 5.44 10.89 24.25
CA LEU A 118 6.50 11.60 23.53
C LEU A 118 7.62 12.00 24.51
N GLN A 119 8.86 11.64 24.19
CA GLN A 119 10.05 11.96 24.96
C GLN A 119 10.67 13.25 24.40
N MET A 120 10.63 14.34 25.16
CA MET A 120 11.09 15.65 24.67
C MET A 120 12.61 15.73 24.47
N ASP A 121 13.41 15.01 25.24
CA ASP A 121 14.84 14.87 25.04
C ASP A 121 15.19 14.28 23.65
N ALA A 122 14.42 13.29 23.20
CA ALA A 122 14.57 12.72 21.85
C ALA A 122 14.17 13.73 20.75
N VAL A 123 13.13 14.54 20.99
CA VAL A 123 12.73 15.61 20.08
C VAL A 123 13.80 16.68 19.97
N GLU A 124 14.37 17.12 21.09
CA GLU A 124 15.46 18.12 21.14
C GLU A 124 16.71 17.60 20.42
N ALA A 125 17.09 16.33 20.66
CA ALA A 125 18.21 15.70 19.99
C ALA A 125 17.98 15.61 18.46
N ALA A 126 16.80 15.21 18.03
CA ALA A 126 16.44 15.18 16.61
C ALA A 126 16.48 16.59 15.99
N ALA A 127 15.90 17.58 16.66
CA ALA A 127 15.90 18.96 16.17
C ALA A 127 17.31 19.54 16.07
N ALA A 128 18.22 19.20 17.00
CA ALA A 128 19.63 19.60 16.93
C ALA A 128 20.31 19.04 15.67
N LEU A 129 20.06 17.76 15.35
CA LEU A 129 20.56 17.13 14.12
C LEU A 129 20.02 17.81 12.87
N ILE A 130 18.70 18.02 12.82
CA ILE A 130 18.01 18.65 11.68
C ILE A 130 18.51 20.07 11.46
N ASN A 131 18.62 20.88 12.51
CA ASN A 131 19.10 22.26 12.43
C ASN A 131 20.54 22.36 11.93
N GLY A 132 21.39 21.36 12.23
CA GLY A 132 22.78 21.27 11.77
C GLY A 132 22.95 20.69 10.36
N ALA A 133 21.95 20.01 9.83
CA ALA A 133 22.04 19.29 8.57
C ALA A 133 22.26 20.22 7.36
N LYS A 134 23.05 19.75 6.40
CA LYS A 134 23.27 20.40 5.11
C LYS A 134 22.43 19.76 4.00
N ARG A 135 22.26 18.45 4.07
CA ARG A 135 21.51 17.64 3.10
C ARG A 135 20.50 16.72 3.81
N PRO A 136 19.55 17.29 4.59
CA PRO A 136 18.53 16.50 5.26
C PRO A 136 17.53 15.93 4.25
N TYR A 137 16.94 14.77 4.58
CA TYR A 137 16.00 14.08 3.69
C TYR A 137 14.93 13.36 4.49
N ILE A 138 13.64 13.57 4.15
CA ILE A 138 12.50 12.91 4.78
C ILE A 138 12.03 11.74 3.92
N LEU A 139 11.91 10.57 4.54
CA LEU A 139 11.18 9.43 4.01
C LEU A 139 9.85 9.30 4.75
N ALA A 140 8.75 9.56 4.04
CA ALA A 140 7.41 9.52 4.58
C ALA A 140 6.74 8.18 4.27
N GLY A 141 6.40 7.43 5.31
CA GLY A 141 5.70 6.15 5.22
C GLY A 141 4.21 6.24 5.52
N GLN A 142 3.56 5.08 5.52
CA GLN A 142 2.13 4.94 5.79
C GLN A 142 1.73 5.48 7.17
N GLY A 143 2.63 5.46 8.16
CA GLY A 143 2.36 5.98 9.50
C GLY A 143 1.91 7.43 9.51
N ILE A 144 2.30 8.25 8.53
CA ILE A 144 1.78 9.60 8.34
C ILE A 144 0.27 9.58 8.03
N LEU A 145 -0.17 8.68 7.14
CA LEU A 145 -1.59 8.54 6.80
C LEU A 145 -2.40 7.96 7.96
N LEU A 146 -1.83 6.99 8.67
CA LEU A 146 -2.51 6.32 9.80
C LEU A 146 -2.69 7.26 10.99
N SER A 147 -1.72 8.12 11.28
CA SER A 147 -1.80 9.13 12.35
C SER A 147 -2.57 10.40 11.92
N GLY A 148 -2.91 10.55 10.63
CA GLY A 148 -3.52 11.75 10.07
C GLY A 148 -2.60 12.97 10.08
N ALA A 149 -1.29 12.76 9.92
CA ALA A 149 -0.23 13.78 10.07
C ALA A 149 0.22 14.43 8.76
N SER A 150 -0.58 14.34 7.69
CA SER A 150 -0.20 14.89 6.37
C SER A 150 0.00 16.41 6.40
N GLU A 151 -0.83 17.13 7.14
CA GLU A 151 -0.73 18.59 7.30
C GLU A 151 0.50 18.98 8.12
N GLU A 152 0.78 18.27 9.20
CA GLU A 152 1.96 18.47 10.03
C GLU A 152 3.26 18.19 9.26
N LEU A 153 3.26 17.14 8.41
CA LEU A 153 4.39 16.84 7.52
C LEU A 153 4.62 17.97 6.52
N LEU A 154 3.55 18.49 5.91
CA LEU A 154 3.64 19.62 4.98
C LEU A 154 4.23 20.85 5.67
N ARG A 155 3.66 21.27 6.79
CA ARG A 155 4.14 22.40 7.59
C ARG A 155 5.59 22.23 8.04
N PHE A 156 5.98 21.01 8.44
CA PHE A 156 7.35 20.70 8.83
C PHE A 156 8.32 20.84 7.66
N SER A 157 7.98 20.28 6.49
CA SER A 157 8.79 20.40 5.29
C SER A 157 8.89 21.84 4.78
N GLU A 158 7.80 22.61 4.80
CA GLU A 158 7.80 24.03 4.40
C GLU A 158 8.70 24.87 5.31
N LYS A 159 8.60 24.68 6.64
CA LYS A 159 9.41 25.39 7.63
C LYS A 159 10.88 25.10 7.47
N THR A 160 11.23 23.82 7.29
CA THR A 160 12.63 23.37 7.30
C THR A 160 13.26 23.29 5.91
N GLY A 161 12.47 23.43 4.83
CA GLY A 161 12.93 23.31 3.45
C GLY A 161 13.43 21.91 3.09
N ILE A 162 13.07 20.88 3.86
CA ILE A 162 13.58 19.50 3.67
C ILE A 162 12.78 18.80 2.58
N PRO A 163 13.44 18.19 1.57
CA PRO A 163 12.76 17.41 0.56
C PRO A 163 12.13 16.14 1.14
N VAL A 164 10.98 15.76 0.59
CA VAL A 164 10.17 14.61 1.01
C VAL A 164 10.02 13.61 -0.13
N ALA A 165 10.38 12.35 0.12
CA ALA A 165 9.95 11.23 -0.70
C ALA A 165 9.00 10.31 0.08
N CYS A 166 8.09 9.68 -0.65
CA CYS A 166 7.13 8.75 -0.08
C CYS A 166 7.53 7.29 -0.34
N THR A 167 7.25 6.40 0.59
CA THR A 167 7.27 4.95 0.32
C THR A 167 6.01 4.57 -0.45
N LEU A 168 5.93 3.33 -0.97
CA LEU A 168 4.75 2.84 -1.69
C LEU A 168 3.44 3.07 -0.92
N LEU A 169 3.38 2.66 0.34
CA LEU A 169 2.21 2.87 1.20
C LEU A 169 2.07 4.29 1.76
N GLY A 170 3.11 5.11 1.60
CA GLY A 170 3.08 6.53 1.97
C GLY A 170 2.61 7.46 0.84
N LEU A 171 2.41 6.95 -0.37
CA LEU A 171 1.93 7.78 -1.49
C LEU A 171 0.61 8.48 -1.15
N GLY A 172 0.55 9.78 -1.45
CA GLY A 172 -0.57 10.66 -1.10
C GLY A 172 -0.46 11.30 0.28
N CYS A 173 0.50 10.93 1.14
CA CYS A 173 0.69 11.60 2.44
C CYS A 173 1.31 13.00 2.32
N PHE A 174 1.90 13.32 1.17
CA PHE A 174 2.49 14.62 0.84
C PHE A 174 2.07 15.01 -0.59
N PRO A 175 1.67 16.27 -0.85
CA PRO A 175 1.21 16.70 -2.17
C PRO A 175 2.28 16.51 -3.24
N THR A 176 1.95 15.80 -4.32
CA THR A 176 2.90 15.45 -5.39
C THR A 176 3.31 16.65 -6.27
N ASP A 177 2.54 17.73 -6.24
CA ASP A 177 2.81 18.99 -6.94
C ASP A 177 3.56 20.03 -6.08
N HIS A 178 3.85 19.71 -4.82
CA HIS A 178 4.59 20.60 -3.92
C HIS A 178 6.08 20.67 -4.30
N PRO A 179 6.74 21.85 -4.26
CA PRO A 179 8.15 22.01 -4.62
C PRO A 179 9.15 21.13 -3.87
N ASN A 180 8.83 20.76 -2.64
CA ASN A 180 9.66 19.89 -1.80
C ASN A 180 9.37 18.40 -2.01
N TYR A 181 8.35 18.01 -2.79
CA TYR A 181 8.14 16.62 -3.17
C TYR A 181 9.20 16.20 -4.18
N VAL A 182 9.94 15.16 -3.87
CA VAL A 182 11.03 14.70 -4.73
C VAL A 182 10.77 13.33 -5.36
N GLY A 183 9.67 12.67 -5.00
CA GLY A 183 9.21 11.46 -5.67
C GLY A 183 8.90 10.28 -4.74
N PHE A 184 8.83 9.13 -5.34
CA PHE A 184 8.60 7.83 -4.74
C PHE A 184 9.93 7.11 -4.55
N LEU A 185 10.13 6.44 -3.40
CA LEU A 185 11.37 5.74 -3.06
C LEU A 185 11.16 4.22 -2.98
N GLY A 186 12.17 3.45 -3.34
CA GLY A 186 12.21 2.00 -3.24
C GLY A 186 12.70 1.32 -4.50
N MET A 187 12.54 -0.01 -4.59
CA MET A 187 13.06 -0.84 -5.70
C MET A 187 12.67 -0.30 -7.09
N HIS A 188 11.43 0.17 -7.24
CA HIS A 188 10.93 0.81 -8.46
C HIS A 188 10.69 2.32 -8.27
N GLY A 189 11.34 2.92 -7.29
CA GLY A 189 11.25 4.35 -6.99
C GLY A 189 11.93 5.23 -8.03
N ASN A 190 11.73 6.55 -7.88
CA ASN A 190 12.38 7.54 -8.72
C ASN A 190 13.90 7.55 -8.54
N TYR A 191 14.61 7.95 -9.58
CA TYR A 191 16.07 7.96 -9.62
C TYR A 191 16.68 8.92 -8.58
N GLY A 192 16.15 10.13 -8.49
CA GLY A 192 16.62 11.13 -7.52
C GLY A 192 16.50 10.69 -6.06
N PRO A 193 15.32 10.29 -5.57
CA PRO A 193 15.14 9.75 -4.23
C PRO A 193 16.09 8.61 -3.88
N ASN A 194 16.22 7.63 -4.76
CA ASN A 194 17.03 6.45 -4.53
C ASN A 194 18.53 6.79 -4.41
N VAL A 195 19.07 7.56 -5.36
CA VAL A 195 20.50 7.95 -5.35
C VAL A 195 20.81 8.85 -4.15
N ASN A 196 19.97 9.87 -3.91
CA ASN A 196 20.21 10.84 -2.85
C ASN A 196 20.01 10.30 -1.43
N THR A 197 19.42 9.10 -1.27
CA THR A 197 19.44 8.38 0.02
C THR A 197 20.86 8.13 0.49
N ASN A 198 21.80 7.83 -0.41
CA ASN A 198 23.20 7.61 -0.08
C ASN A 198 24.06 8.89 -0.13
N GLU A 199 23.44 10.06 -0.35
CA GLU A 199 24.11 11.36 -0.39
C GLU A 199 23.70 12.28 0.78
N CYS A 200 22.54 11.99 1.44
CA CYS A 200 22.05 12.79 2.56
C CYS A 200 22.96 12.67 3.80
N ASP A 201 23.00 13.72 4.64
CA ASP A 201 23.73 13.71 5.91
C ASP A 201 22.83 13.42 7.12
N VAL A 202 21.53 13.71 7.00
CA VAL A 202 20.49 13.33 7.97
C VAL A 202 19.31 12.71 7.25
N LEU A 203 18.98 11.47 7.58
CA LEU A 203 17.82 10.75 7.05
C LEU A 203 16.73 10.66 8.11
N ILE A 204 15.54 11.16 7.81
CA ILE A 204 14.41 11.20 8.73
C ILE A 204 13.34 10.24 8.23
N GLY A 205 13.27 9.06 8.81
CA GLY A 205 12.23 8.08 8.52
C GLY A 205 11.03 8.26 9.43
N ILE A 206 9.84 8.44 8.87
CA ILE A 206 8.61 8.70 9.63
C ILE A 206 7.54 7.68 9.26
N GLY A 207 7.16 6.82 10.21
CA GLY A 207 6.11 5.82 10.05
C GLY A 207 6.39 4.82 8.94
N LEU A 208 7.59 4.25 8.89
CA LEU A 208 8.03 3.28 7.90
C LEU A 208 8.93 2.19 8.52
N ARG A 209 8.96 1.00 7.90
CA ARG A 209 9.67 -0.18 8.43
C ARG A 209 11.12 -0.33 7.97
N PHE A 210 11.60 0.48 7.04
CA PHE A 210 12.88 0.26 6.36
C PHE A 210 13.01 -1.17 5.78
N ASP A 211 11.97 -1.68 5.14
CA ASP A 211 11.97 -3.01 4.55
C ASP A 211 12.96 -3.14 3.36
N ASP A 212 13.14 -4.36 2.88
CA ASP A 212 14.10 -4.69 1.81
C ASP A 212 13.79 -3.99 0.47
N ARG A 213 12.51 -3.64 0.21
CA ARG A 213 12.12 -2.93 -0.99
C ARG A 213 12.52 -1.45 -0.95
N VAL A 214 12.62 -0.90 0.27
CA VAL A 214 13.09 0.48 0.51
C VAL A 214 14.61 0.53 0.60
N THR A 215 15.22 -0.41 1.30
CA THR A 215 16.66 -0.35 1.62
C THR A 215 17.55 -0.99 0.57
N GLY A 216 17.07 -2.02 -0.12
CA GLY A 216 17.94 -2.91 -0.85
C GLY A 216 19.00 -3.51 0.08
N ASN A 217 20.27 -3.53 -0.33
CA ASN A 217 21.38 -4.02 0.47
C ASN A 217 21.69 -3.11 1.66
N VAL A 218 21.23 -3.51 2.85
CA VAL A 218 21.36 -2.74 4.10
C VAL A 218 22.83 -2.40 4.45
N SER A 219 23.79 -3.24 4.03
CA SER A 219 25.22 -2.96 4.30
C SER A 219 25.74 -1.71 3.61
N ARG A 220 25.05 -1.25 2.57
CA ARG A 220 25.38 -0.07 1.76
C ARG A 220 24.34 1.04 1.82
N TYR A 221 23.28 0.89 2.64
CA TYR A 221 22.18 1.84 2.75
C TYR A 221 22.49 2.98 3.71
N ALA A 222 22.49 4.21 3.24
CA ALA A 222 22.59 5.46 4.01
C ALA A 222 23.68 5.47 5.08
N LYS A 223 24.85 4.85 4.82
CA LYS A 223 25.95 4.68 5.81
C LYS A 223 26.59 5.99 6.26
N GLN A 224 26.52 7.03 5.44
CA GLN A 224 27.02 8.37 5.71
C GLN A 224 26.03 9.22 6.52
N ALA A 225 24.76 8.80 6.60
CA ALA A 225 23.69 9.59 7.21
C ALA A 225 23.52 9.27 8.70
N ARG A 226 23.20 10.30 9.47
CA ARG A 226 22.65 10.17 10.82
C ARG A 226 21.13 9.95 10.69
N ILE A 227 20.64 8.84 11.26
CA ILE A 227 19.26 8.42 11.03
C ILE A 227 18.38 8.77 12.22
N ILE A 228 17.32 9.53 11.97
CA ILE A 228 16.22 9.78 12.88
C ILE A 228 15.07 8.87 12.46
N HIS A 229 14.54 8.07 13.40
CA HIS A 229 13.40 7.20 13.12
C HIS A 229 12.25 7.52 14.07
N ILE A 230 11.13 7.91 13.50
CA ILE A 230 9.88 8.25 14.20
C ILE A 230 8.87 7.14 13.90
N ASP A 231 8.51 6.35 14.90
CA ASP A 231 7.53 5.28 14.75
C ASP A 231 6.77 5.03 16.04
N ILE A 232 5.49 4.64 15.90
CA ILE A 232 4.62 4.27 17.03
C ILE A 232 4.94 2.86 17.55
N ASP A 233 5.54 2.02 16.70
CA ASP A 233 5.92 0.65 17.05
C ASP A 233 7.40 0.57 17.40
N LYS A 234 7.67 0.39 18.70
CA LYS A 234 9.05 0.26 19.20
C LYS A 234 9.82 -0.87 18.54
N ALA A 235 9.13 -1.94 18.09
CA ALA A 235 9.77 -3.08 17.47
C ALA A 235 10.36 -2.78 16.09
N GLU A 236 9.90 -1.74 15.41
CA GLU A 236 10.43 -1.33 14.11
C GLU A 236 11.69 -0.44 14.26
N ILE A 237 11.84 0.26 15.38
CA ILE A 237 12.98 1.17 15.62
C ILE A 237 14.28 0.38 15.74
N SER A 238 15.27 0.75 14.92
CA SER A 238 16.59 0.08 14.85
C SER A 238 16.57 -1.41 14.48
N LYS A 239 15.46 -1.91 13.95
CA LYS A 239 15.32 -3.32 13.55
C LYS A 239 16.16 -3.66 12.31
N ILE A 240 16.13 -2.82 11.29
CA ILE A 240 16.84 -3.02 10.02
C ILE A 240 17.99 -2.02 9.87
N VAL A 241 17.73 -0.74 10.10
CA VAL A 241 18.69 0.34 9.97
C VAL A 241 18.99 0.90 11.35
N LYS A 242 20.29 1.00 11.72
CA LYS A 242 20.67 1.56 13.01
C LYS A 242 20.26 3.03 13.11
N THR A 243 19.44 3.33 14.10
CA THR A 243 18.92 4.67 14.37
C THR A 243 19.83 5.40 15.34
N GLU A 244 20.14 6.66 15.09
CA GLU A 244 20.89 7.50 16.01
C GLU A 244 19.96 8.20 17.00
N VAL A 245 18.84 8.75 16.52
CA VAL A 245 17.79 9.33 17.37
C VAL A 245 16.47 8.63 17.09
N ALA A 246 15.95 7.95 18.09
CA ALA A 246 14.66 7.26 18.06
C ALA A 246 13.58 8.11 18.72
N ILE A 247 12.52 8.45 18.00
CA ILE A 247 11.33 9.08 18.57
C ILE A 247 10.21 8.02 18.55
N HIS A 248 10.03 7.34 19.68
CA HIS A 248 8.96 6.36 19.85
C HIS A 248 7.66 7.08 20.24
N ALA A 249 6.90 7.50 19.24
CA ALA A 249 5.68 8.29 19.40
C ALA A 249 4.76 8.17 18.17
N ASP A 250 3.54 8.68 18.31
CA ASP A 250 2.65 8.97 17.19
C ASP A 250 3.31 10.02 16.27
N ALA A 251 3.21 9.82 14.94
CA ALA A 251 3.90 10.68 13.97
C ALA A 251 3.40 12.14 14.02
N ARG A 252 2.11 12.36 14.29
CA ARG A 252 1.52 13.69 14.39
C ARG A 252 2.09 14.44 15.59
N GLU A 253 2.08 13.81 16.77
CA GLU A 253 2.61 14.41 18.00
C GLU A 253 4.11 14.73 17.87
N ALA A 254 4.87 13.82 17.24
CA ALA A 254 6.31 14.03 17.01
C ALA A 254 6.57 15.21 16.03
N LEU A 255 5.81 15.30 14.94
CA LEU A 255 5.95 16.39 13.96
C LEU A 255 5.54 17.73 14.56
N GLU A 256 4.43 17.80 15.31
CA GLU A 256 4.00 19.03 16.02
C GLU A 256 5.10 19.54 16.96
N ALA A 257 5.73 18.64 17.73
CA ALA A 257 6.83 19.00 18.61
C ALA A 257 8.06 19.47 17.81
N LEU A 258 8.48 18.73 16.78
CA LEU A 258 9.63 19.09 15.93
C LEU A 258 9.44 20.44 15.23
N ILE A 259 8.23 20.77 14.81
CA ILE A 259 7.90 22.10 14.26
C ILE A 259 8.25 23.20 15.27
N GLY A 260 8.04 22.96 16.57
CA GLY A 260 8.41 23.92 17.64
C GLY A 260 9.92 24.12 17.79
N TYR A 261 10.71 23.07 17.69
CA TYR A 261 12.16 23.08 17.97
C TYR A 261 13.05 23.30 16.74
N CYS A 262 12.58 22.98 15.53
CA CYS A 262 13.35 23.19 14.31
C CYS A 262 13.29 24.65 13.84
N ARG A 263 14.42 25.15 13.33
CA ARG A 263 14.56 26.52 12.80
C ARG A 263 14.10 26.55 11.34
N PRO A 264 13.52 27.68 10.87
CA PRO A 264 13.30 27.90 9.44
C PRO A 264 14.62 27.79 8.66
N LYS A 265 14.61 27.03 7.59
CA LYS A 265 15.76 26.83 6.71
C LYS A 265 15.29 26.46 5.30
N GLN A 266 16.16 26.64 4.30
CA GLN A 266 15.92 26.22 2.93
C GLN A 266 17.12 25.44 2.39
N HIS A 267 16.88 24.51 1.49
CA HIS A 267 17.90 23.64 0.90
C HIS A 267 17.80 23.59 -0.64
N PRO A 268 17.85 24.76 -1.35
CA PRO A 268 17.56 24.80 -2.79
C PRO A 268 18.53 23.97 -3.64
N GLU A 269 19.83 24.01 -3.35
CA GLU A 269 20.83 23.21 -4.06
C GLU A 269 20.64 21.70 -3.85
N TRP A 270 20.20 21.31 -2.65
CA TRP A 270 19.91 19.93 -2.32
C TRP A 270 18.67 19.44 -3.05
N ILE A 271 17.58 20.21 -3.08
CA ILE A 271 16.37 19.89 -3.84
C ILE A 271 16.70 19.83 -5.34
N GLU A 272 17.54 20.72 -5.84
CA GLU A 272 17.95 20.73 -7.24
C GLU A 272 18.73 19.46 -7.63
N SER A 273 19.46 18.84 -6.70
CA SER A 273 20.15 17.57 -6.96
C SER A 273 19.14 16.44 -7.28
N PHE A 274 18.01 16.39 -6.59
CA PHE A 274 16.93 15.44 -6.91
C PHE A 274 16.31 15.73 -8.28
N ARG A 275 16.05 17.01 -8.58
CA ARG A 275 15.44 17.42 -9.86
C ARG A 275 16.30 17.04 -11.05
N LYS A 276 17.62 17.26 -10.95
CA LYS A 276 18.57 16.85 -12.00
C LYS A 276 18.53 15.36 -12.28
N LEU A 277 18.52 14.53 -11.25
CA LEU A 277 18.44 13.07 -11.39
C LEU A 277 17.07 12.64 -11.93
N ASN A 278 15.98 13.22 -11.43
CA ASN A 278 14.64 12.95 -11.92
C ASN A 278 14.47 13.41 -13.39
N GLN A 279 15.18 14.45 -13.83
CA GLN A 279 15.17 14.86 -15.23
C GLN A 279 15.88 13.84 -16.13
N ILE A 280 16.96 13.20 -15.66
CA ILE A 280 17.61 12.09 -16.38
C ILE A 280 16.63 10.92 -16.52
N GLU A 281 15.91 10.58 -15.45
CA GLU A 281 14.88 9.54 -15.49
C GLU A 281 13.75 9.92 -16.46
N TYR A 282 13.24 11.15 -16.36
CA TYR A 282 12.20 11.64 -17.26
C TYR A 282 12.57 11.46 -18.73
N ASN A 283 13.78 11.86 -19.11
CA ASN A 283 14.24 11.77 -20.49
C ASN A 283 14.48 10.32 -20.98
N LYS A 284 14.87 9.42 -20.07
CA LYS A 284 15.20 8.02 -20.43
C LYS A 284 14.03 7.05 -20.32
N VAL A 285 13.12 7.29 -19.38
CA VAL A 285 12.09 6.33 -18.99
C VAL A 285 10.67 6.84 -19.24
N ILE A 286 10.40 8.09 -18.82
CA ILE A 286 9.03 8.61 -18.81
C ILE A 286 8.66 9.20 -20.17
N HIS A 287 9.54 10.04 -20.70
CA HIS A 287 9.32 10.70 -21.99
C HIS A 287 9.66 9.73 -23.11
N ARG A 288 8.65 9.18 -23.74
CA ARG A 288 8.78 8.34 -24.95
C ARG A 288 8.03 8.98 -26.10
N GLU A 289 8.66 9.03 -27.27
CA GLU A 289 7.96 9.24 -28.53
C GLU A 289 7.30 7.91 -28.92
N PHE A 290 5.98 7.88 -28.95
CA PHE A 290 5.22 6.69 -29.31
C PHE A 290 5.06 6.61 -30.83
N ASN A 291 5.52 5.48 -31.40
CA ASN A 291 5.15 5.15 -32.78
C ASN A 291 3.66 4.74 -32.79
N PRO A 292 2.82 5.32 -33.67
CA PRO A 292 1.40 4.95 -33.78
C PRO A 292 1.13 3.45 -33.98
N SER A 293 2.09 2.73 -34.57
CA SER A 293 1.99 1.27 -34.79
C SER A 293 2.36 0.42 -33.57
N GLU A 294 2.90 1.02 -32.52
CA GLU A 294 3.22 0.30 -31.28
C GLU A 294 1.99 0.14 -30.41
N LYS A 295 1.94 -0.97 -29.65
CA LYS A 295 0.89 -1.20 -28.64
C LYS A 295 0.91 -0.11 -27.57
N LEU A 296 -0.23 0.09 -26.89
CA LEU A 296 -0.31 0.90 -25.69
C LEU A 296 0.71 0.44 -24.64
N THR A 297 1.24 1.38 -23.87
CA THR A 297 2.05 1.08 -22.69
C THR A 297 1.21 1.26 -21.41
N MET A 298 1.56 0.52 -20.35
CA MET A 298 0.90 0.70 -19.04
C MET A 298 1.05 2.15 -18.53
N GLY A 299 2.25 2.75 -18.73
CA GLY A 299 2.53 4.12 -18.32
C GLY A 299 1.62 5.15 -19.00
N GLU A 300 1.39 4.98 -20.29
CA GLU A 300 0.50 5.83 -21.09
C GLU A 300 -0.95 5.75 -20.58
N VAL A 301 -1.46 4.53 -20.34
CA VAL A 301 -2.82 4.33 -19.81
C VAL A 301 -2.99 4.99 -18.46
N ILE A 302 -2.04 4.80 -17.54
CA ILE A 302 -2.11 5.36 -16.19
C ILE A 302 -1.92 6.88 -16.19
N ASN A 303 -1.07 7.42 -17.06
CA ASN A 303 -0.92 8.87 -17.19
C ASN A 303 -2.24 9.52 -17.65
N HIS A 304 -2.91 8.95 -18.66
CA HIS A 304 -4.25 9.42 -19.09
C HIS A 304 -5.29 9.31 -17.97
N LEU A 305 -5.29 8.21 -17.21
CA LEU A 305 -6.15 8.05 -16.05
C LEU A 305 -5.89 9.15 -15.01
N SER A 306 -4.62 9.42 -14.70
CA SER A 306 -4.22 10.48 -13.75
C SER A 306 -4.70 11.87 -14.18
N LEU A 307 -4.54 12.20 -15.47
CA LEU A 307 -4.99 13.48 -16.04
C LEU A 307 -6.53 13.62 -15.98
N LEU A 308 -7.27 12.58 -16.39
CA LEU A 308 -8.73 12.59 -16.41
C LEU A 308 -9.34 12.67 -15.01
N THR A 309 -8.76 11.98 -14.04
CA THR A 309 -9.18 12.01 -12.63
C THR A 309 -8.58 13.18 -11.85
N ARG A 310 -7.67 13.94 -12.44
CA ARG A 310 -6.88 15.02 -11.80
C ARG A 310 -6.12 14.57 -10.55
N GLY A 311 -5.85 13.26 -10.43
CA GLY A 311 -5.21 12.67 -9.26
C GLY A 311 -6.10 12.57 -8.01
N GLU A 312 -7.41 12.69 -8.15
CA GLU A 312 -8.36 12.76 -7.03
C GLU A 312 -9.09 11.44 -6.76
N ALA A 313 -9.07 10.49 -7.71
CA ALA A 313 -9.69 9.19 -7.52
C ALA A 313 -8.94 8.33 -6.50
N ILE A 314 -9.67 7.47 -5.81
CA ILE A 314 -9.07 6.36 -5.06
C ILE A 314 -8.64 5.29 -6.08
N VAL A 315 -7.35 5.05 -6.16
CA VAL A 315 -6.79 4.02 -7.04
C VAL A 315 -6.37 2.83 -6.22
N VAL A 316 -6.97 1.69 -6.53
CA VAL A 316 -6.70 0.42 -5.88
C VAL A 316 -5.90 -0.45 -6.85
N THR A 317 -4.67 -0.77 -6.51
CA THR A 317 -3.82 -1.57 -7.41
C THR A 317 -3.70 -3.01 -6.96
N ASP A 318 -3.74 -3.92 -7.92
CA ASP A 318 -3.27 -5.29 -7.74
C ASP A 318 -1.74 -5.34 -7.78
N VAL A 319 -1.15 -6.51 -7.65
CA VAL A 319 0.30 -6.69 -7.50
C VAL A 319 0.96 -7.13 -8.81
N GLY A 320 1.97 -6.36 -9.24
CA GLY A 320 2.72 -6.63 -10.46
C GLY A 320 3.26 -5.37 -11.13
N GLN A 321 3.55 -5.44 -12.45
CA GLN A 321 4.04 -4.28 -13.21
C GLN A 321 3.06 -3.11 -13.14
N HIS A 322 1.77 -3.36 -13.27
CA HIS A 322 0.70 -2.35 -13.20
C HIS A 322 0.69 -1.60 -11.86
N GLN A 323 0.99 -2.25 -10.73
CA GLN A 323 1.15 -1.61 -9.42
C GLN A 323 2.29 -0.59 -9.44
N MET A 324 3.46 -1.02 -9.89
CA MET A 324 4.65 -0.16 -9.92
C MET A 324 4.50 0.99 -10.92
N VAL A 325 3.92 0.72 -12.09
CA VAL A 325 3.61 1.76 -13.07
C VAL A 325 2.60 2.76 -12.50
N THR A 326 1.54 2.30 -11.84
CA THR A 326 0.56 3.20 -11.22
C THR A 326 1.20 4.08 -10.16
N SER A 327 2.06 3.52 -9.30
CA SER A 327 2.76 4.30 -8.26
C SER A 327 3.66 5.40 -8.81
N ARG A 328 4.07 5.31 -10.07
CA ARG A 328 4.98 6.24 -10.75
C ARG A 328 4.29 7.25 -11.66
N TYR A 329 3.20 6.84 -12.31
CA TYR A 329 2.55 7.65 -13.35
C TYR A 329 1.24 8.29 -12.89
N TYR A 330 0.69 7.85 -11.74
CA TYR A 330 -0.48 8.47 -11.14
C TYR A 330 -0.09 9.51 -10.09
N ALA A 331 -0.63 10.72 -10.20
CA ALA A 331 -0.37 11.80 -9.25
C ALA A 331 -1.31 11.69 -8.03
N PHE A 332 -0.87 11.04 -6.97
CA PHE A 332 -1.62 10.95 -5.71
C PHE A 332 -1.58 12.29 -4.96
N LYS A 333 -2.60 13.12 -5.12
CA LYS A 333 -2.65 14.45 -4.51
C LYS A 333 -3.24 14.49 -3.11
N ASN A 334 -4.08 13.54 -2.79
CA ASN A 334 -4.85 13.50 -1.55
C ASN A 334 -4.45 12.31 -0.67
N PRO A 335 -4.50 12.46 0.66
CA PRO A 335 -4.31 11.35 1.58
C PRO A 335 -5.31 10.21 1.34
N ARG A 336 -4.86 8.97 1.53
CA ARG A 336 -5.69 7.75 1.46
C ARG A 336 -6.32 7.48 0.09
N THR A 337 -5.70 7.96 -0.99
CA THR A 337 -6.14 7.69 -2.37
C THR A 337 -5.36 6.57 -3.04
N ASN A 338 -4.25 6.12 -2.46
CA ASN A 338 -3.50 4.94 -2.88
C ASN A 338 -3.84 3.76 -1.98
N VAL A 339 -4.44 2.72 -2.53
CA VAL A 339 -4.79 1.46 -1.84
C VAL A 339 -4.11 0.31 -2.55
N THR A 340 -3.26 -0.42 -1.84
CA THR A 340 -2.48 -1.51 -2.45
C THR A 340 -1.96 -2.46 -1.38
N SER A 341 -1.74 -3.73 -1.73
CA SER A 341 -1.01 -4.68 -0.89
C SER A 341 0.48 -4.40 -0.99
N GLY A 342 1.04 -3.73 0.01
CA GLY A 342 2.43 -3.27 -0.01
C GLY A 342 3.40 -4.26 0.60
N GLY A 343 3.06 -4.86 1.73
CA GLY A 343 3.93 -5.75 2.48
C GLY A 343 3.87 -7.21 2.04
N ALA A 344 2.68 -7.76 1.89
CA ALA A 344 2.49 -9.14 1.46
C ALA A 344 2.59 -9.29 -0.06
N GLY A 345 2.21 -8.27 -0.83
CA GLY A 345 2.19 -8.32 -2.28
C GLY A 345 1.18 -9.34 -2.81
N THR A 346 -0.03 -9.28 -2.28
CA THR A 346 -1.11 -10.25 -2.54
C THR A 346 -1.74 -10.02 -3.90
N MET A 347 -1.49 -10.89 -4.88
CA MET A 347 -2.22 -10.88 -6.15
C MET A 347 -3.69 -11.27 -5.93
N GLY A 348 -4.60 -10.61 -6.66
CA GLY A 348 -6.05 -10.71 -6.45
C GLY A 348 -6.62 -9.73 -5.43
N PHE A 349 -5.77 -8.89 -4.83
CA PHE A 349 -6.15 -7.90 -3.82
C PHE A 349 -7.10 -6.82 -4.36
N ALA A 350 -6.83 -6.32 -5.57
CA ALA A 350 -7.43 -5.05 -6.00
C ALA A 350 -8.94 -5.10 -6.18
N LEU A 351 -9.50 -6.15 -6.76
CA LEU A 351 -10.93 -6.19 -7.04
C LEU A 351 -11.77 -6.16 -5.75
N PRO A 352 -11.58 -7.05 -4.76
CA PRO A 352 -12.30 -6.99 -3.49
C PRO A 352 -11.99 -5.73 -2.68
N ALA A 353 -10.73 -5.24 -2.69
CA ALA A 353 -10.37 -4.02 -1.98
C ALA A 353 -11.04 -2.77 -2.59
N ALA A 354 -11.18 -2.71 -3.92
CA ALA A 354 -11.90 -1.62 -4.60
C ALA A 354 -13.40 -1.63 -4.30
N MET A 355 -14.01 -2.81 -4.15
CA MET A 355 -15.38 -2.94 -3.66
C MET A 355 -15.51 -2.31 -2.27
N GLY A 356 -14.61 -2.69 -1.35
CA GLY A 356 -14.55 -2.12 0.00
C GLY A 356 -14.33 -0.61 -0.01
N ALA A 357 -13.43 -0.10 -0.84
CA ALA A 357 -13.17 1.33 -1.00
C ALA A 357 -14.40 2.08 -1.52
N SER A 358 -15.13 1.50 -2.50
CA SER A 358 -16.38 2.09 -3.03
C SER A 358 -17.48 2.18 -1.99
N LEU A 359 -17.57 1.20 -1.10
CA LEU A 359 -18.55 1.20 0.00
C LEU A 359 -18.14 2.13 1.15
N GLY A 360 -16.83 2.18 1.45
CA GLY A 360 -16.28 3.02 2.52
C GLY A 360 -16.16 4.51 2.16
N ALA A 361 -16.14 4.84 0.87
CA ALA A 361 -16.05 6.21 0.36
C ALA A 361 -17.03 6.44 -0.81
N PRO A 362 -18.35 6.41 -0.57
CA PRO A 362 -19.37 6.41 -1.61
C PRO A 362 -19.37 7.69 -2.49
N ASP A 363 -18.84 8.80 -1.97
CA ASP A 363 -18.73 10.07 -2.66
C ASP A 363 -17.45 10.20 -3.52
N LYS A 364 -16.61 9.17 -3.51
CA LYS A 364 -15.34 9.15 -4.25
C LYS A 364 -15.40 8.21 -5.44
N GLN A 365 -14.75 8.60 -6.52
CA GLN A 365 -14.52 7.69 -7.63
C GLN A 365 -13.43 6.67 -7.25
N VAL A 366 -13.73 5.39 -7.45
CA VAL A 366 -12.80 4.28 -7.16
C VAL A 366 -12.45 3.56 -8.46
N VAL A 367 -11.16 3.42 -8.73
CA VAL A 367 -10.63 2.71 -9.90
C VAL A 367 -9.72 1.58 -9.43
N ALA A 368 -10.10 0.35 -9.76
CA ALA A 368 -9.24 -0.83 -9.60
C ALA A 368 -8.32 -0.96 -10.82
N VAL A 369 -7.01 -0.91 -10.63
CA VAL A 369 -6.01 -1.13 -11.68
C VAL A 369 -5.40 -2.51 -11.48
N ILE A 370 -5.67 -3.42 -12.41
CA ILE A 370 -5.41 -4.84 -12.22
C ILE A 370 -4.67 -5.39 -13.45
N GLY A 371 -3.72 -6.29 -13.26
CA GLY A 371 -3.15 -7.11 -14.35
C GLY A 371 -4.08 -8.27 -14.70
N ASP A 372 -3.99 -8.77 -15.91
CA ASP A 372 -4.80 -9.90 -16.39
C ASP A 372 -4.70 -11.16 -15.51
N GLY A 373 -3.51 -11.46 -14.97
CA GLY A 373 -3.32 -12.57 -14.04
C GLY A 373 -3.98 -12.34 -12.68
N GLY A 374 -3.83 -11.16 -12.09
CA GLY A 374 -4.46 -10.80 -10.82
C GLY A 374 -5.98 -10.76 -10.92
N TYR A 375 -6.51 -10.27 -12.03
CA TYR A 375 -7.96 -10.22 -12.26
C TYR A 375 -8.60 -11.60 -12.22
N GLN A 376 -7.96 -12.62 -12.81
CA GLN A 376 -8.49 -13.99 -12.79
C GLN A 376 -8.51 -14.62 -11.40
N MET A 377 -7.69 -14.16 -10.46
CA MET A 377 -7.61 -14.75 -9.11
C MET A 377 -8.85 -14.46 -8.24
N THR A 378 -9.55 -13.36 -8.50
CA THR A 378 -10.73 -12.94 -7.72
C THR A 378 -11.91 -12.51 -8.61
N VAL A 379 -11.93 -12.99 -9.84
CA VAL A 379 -12.97 -12.66 -10.84
C VAL A 379 -14.39 -12.98 -10.37
N GLN A 380 -14.57 -13.96 -9.48
CA GLN A 380 -15.87 -14.29 -8.88
C GLN A 380 -16.51 -13.14 -8.12
N GLU A 381 -15.74 -12.14 -7.70
CA GLU A 381 -16.26 -10.95 -7.03
C GLU A 381 -17.13 -10.07 -7.93
N LEU A 382 -17.10 -10.29 -9.26
CA LEU A 382 -18.06 -9.68 -10.18
C LEU A 382 -19.51 -10.02 -9.81
N GLY A 383 -19.74 -11.21 -9.22
CA GLY A 383 -21.05 -11.61 -8.71
C GLY A 383 -21.54 -10.69 -7.58
N THR A 384 -20.66 -10.33 -6.66
CA THR A 384 -20.95 -9.40 -5.57
C THR A 384 -21.16 -7.97 -6.10
N ILE A 385 -20.31 -7.53 -7.06
CA ILE A 385 -20.47 -6.22 -7.73
C ILE A 385 -21.80 -6.11 -8.42
N MET A 386 -22.21 -7.13 -9.18
CA MET A 386 -23.49 -7.18 -9.88
C MET A 386 -24.66 -7.14 -8.88
N GLN A 387 -24.64 -8.00 -7.87
CA GLN A 387 -25.72 -8.14 -6.89
C GLN A 387 -25.99 -6.84 -6.13
N TYR A 388 -24.94 -6.13 -5.72
CA TYR A 388 -25.03 -4.91 -4.90
C TYR A 388 -24.84 -3.63 -5.71
N LYS A 389 -24.65 -3.73 -7.03
CA LYS A 389 -24.45 -2.61 -7.96
C LYS A 389 -23.33 -1.66 -7.49
N ILE A 390 -22.23 -2.21 -7.01
CA ILE A 390 -21.09 -1.45 -6.48
C ILE A 390 -20.45 -0.64 -7.60
N PRO A 391 -20.35 0.71 -7.52
CA PRO A 391 -19.95 1.58 -8.64
C PRO A 391 -18.44 1.62 -8.90
N VAL A 392 -17.76 0.50 -8.79
CA VAL A 392 -16.32 0.38 -9.02
C VAL A 392 -15.97 0.43 -10.52
N LYS A 393 -14.88 1.13 -10.86
CA LYS A 393 -14.30 1.13 -12.21
C LYS A 393 -13.17 0.11 -12.24
N ILE A 394 -13.25 -0.84 -13.15
CA ILE A 394 -12.30 -1.95 -13.27
C ILE A 394 -11.49 -1.72 -14.53
N LEU A 395 -10.20 -1.38 -14.37
CA LEU A 395 -9.25 -1.19 -15.45
C LEU A 395 -8.26 -2.35 -15.44
N VAL A 396 -8.40 -3.26 -16.41
CA VAL A 396 -7.47 -4.37 -16.60
C VAL A 396 -6.41 -3.99 -17.62
N LEU A 397 -5.15 -4.03 -17.23
CA LEU A 397 -3.98 -3.86 -18.08
C LEU A 397 -3.51 -5.25 -18.55
N ASN A 398 -3.95 -5.66 -19.73
CA ASN A 398 -3.73 -6.99 -20.28
C ASN A 398 -2.49 -7.02 -21.18
N ASN A 399 -1.43 -7.68 -20.74
CA ASN A 399 -0.25 -7.98 -21.55
C ASN A 399 -0.08 -9.47 -21.87
N SER A 400 -1.03 -10.31 -21.46
CA SER A 400 -1.03 -11.77 -21.58
C SER A 400 0.16 -12.46 -20.89
N PHE A 401 0.64 -11.86 -19.80
CA PHE A 401 1.75 -12.38 -19.01
C PHE A 401 1.62 -12.07 -17.51
N LEU A 402 2.20 -12.91 -16.68
CA LEU A 402 2.61 -12.54 -15.34
C LEU A 402 3.81 -11.58 -15.46
N GLY A 403 3.52 -10.32 -15.78
CA GLY A 403 4.46 -9.36 -16.32
C GLY A 403 5.70 -9.11 -15.46
N MET A 404 5.55 -9.01 -14.13
CA MET A 404 6.69 -8.79 -13.22
C MET A 404 7.61 -10.03 -13.20
N VAL A 405 7.04 -11.25 -13.15
CA VAL A 405 7.83 -12.49 -13.18
C VAL A 405 8.57 -12.61 -14.53
N ARG A 406 7.87 -12.30 -15.65
CA ARG A 406 8.48 -12.26 -16.97
C ARG A 406 9.64 -11.26 -17.03
N GLN A 407 9.50 -10.06 -16.46
CA GLN A 407 10.56 -9.05 -16.40
C GLN A 407 11.80 -9.58 -15.68
N TRP A 408 11.65 -10.29 -14.56
CA TRP A 408 12.76 -10.93 -13.86
C TRP A 408 13.44 -11.99 -14.70
N GLN A 409 12.67 -12.85 -15.37
CA GLN A 409 13.20 -13.86 -16.28
C GLN A 409 13.94 -13.22 -17.47
N GLN A 410 13.43 -12.10 -17.97
CA GLN A 410 14.05 -11.36 -19.06
C GLN A 410 15.38 -10.73 -18.67
N LEU A 411 15.43 -10.06 -17.53
CA LEU A 411 16.59 -9.25 -17.12
C LEU A 411 17.69 -10.09 -16.46
N PHE A 412 17.34 -11.12 -15.70
CA PHE A 412 18.26 -11.82 -14.81
C PHE A 412 18.40 -13.33 -15.09
N HIS A 413 17.56 -13.90 -15.98
CA HIS A 413 17.58 -15.31 -16.34
C HIS A 413 17.69 -15.57 -17.83
N GLU A 414 18.43 -14.72 -18.55
CA GLU A 414 18.78 -14.90 -19.97
C GLU A 414 17.55 -15.08 -20.90
N LYS A 415 16.41 -14.46 -20.55
CA LYS A 415 15.13 -14.59 -21.26
C LYS A 415 14.59 -16.03 -21.30
N ARG A 416 14.96 -16.85 -20.31
CA ARG A 416 14.40 -18.20 -20.15
C ARG A 416 13.01 -18.10 -19.51
N TYR A 417 12.02 -17.83 -20.35
CA TYR A 417 10.63 -17.70 -19.90
C TYR A 417 10.04 -19.06 -19.55
N SER A 418 9.37 -19.15 -18.40
CA SER A 418 8.74 -20.38 -17.91
C SER A 418 7.47 -20.02 -17.14
N PHE A 419 6.35 -20.59 -17.57
CA PHE A 419 5.03 -20.47 -16.94
C PHE A 419 4.58 -19.03 -16.66
N THR A 420 4.94 -18.05 -17.48
CA THR A 420 4.56 -16.65 -17.33
C THR A 420 3.63 -16.15 -18.42
N GLU A 421 3.56 -16.84 -19.56
CA GLU A 421 2.60 -16.54 -20.62
C GLU A 421 1.21 -17.07 -20.29
N MET A 422 0.21 -16.27 -20.59
CA MET A 422 -1.18 -16.57 -20.28
C MET A 422 -2.04 -16.51 -21.54
N THR A 423 -2.94 -17.49 -21.67
CA THR A 423 -4.07 -17.42 -22.60
C THR A 423 -5.29 -16.98 -21.82
N ASN A 424 -5.72 -15.74 -22.05
CA ASN A 424 -6.82 -15.14 -21.32
C ASN A 424 -8.19 -15.48 -21.95
N PRO A 425 -9.25 -15.60 -21.15
CA PRO A 425 -10.61 -15.60 -21.67
C PRO A 425 -10.96 -14.23 -22.28
N ASP A 426 -12.07 -14.15 -22.99
CA ASP A 426 -12.65 -12.88 -23.41
C ASP A 426 -13.22 -12.14 -22.19
N PHE A 427 -12.43 -11.23 -21.61
CA PHE A 427 -12.79 -10.52 -20.39
C PHE A 427 -14.00 -9.59 -20.57
N VAL A 428 -14.23 -9.07 -21.78
CA VAL A 428 -15.40 -8.23 -22.06
C VAL A 428 -16.66 -9.08 -21.98
N LYS A 429 -16.70 -10.24 -22.62
CA LYS A 429 -17.84 -11.16 -22.50
C LYS A 429 -18.04 -11.64 -21.07
N LEU A 430 -16.96 -11.88 -20.34
CA LEU A 430 -17.02 -12.29 -18.95
C LEU A 430 -17.69 -11.21 -18.08
N ALA A 431 -17.26 -9.96 -18.20
CA ALA A 431 -17.89 -8.84 -17.48
C ALA A 431 -19.38 -8.65 -17.87
N GLN A 432 -19.69 -8.77 -19.18
CA GLN A 432 -21.06 -8.69 -19.69
C GLN A 432 -21.95 -9.83 -19.15
N ALA A 433 -21.39 -11.03 -18.90
CA ALA A 433 -22.15 -12.13 -18.28
C ALA A 433 -22.58 -11.81 -16.82
N TYR A 434 -21.96 -10.81 -16.20
CA TYR A 434 -22.36 -10.25 -14.89
C TYR A 434 -23.09 -8.91 -15.03
N ASP A 435 -23.70 -8.63 -16.19
CA ASP A 435 -24.41 -7.38 -16.48
C ASP A 435 -23.59 -6.10 -16.24
N ILE A 436 -22.25 -6.19 -16.32
CA ILE A 436 -21.34 -5.07 -16.18
C ILE A 436 -21.01 -4.54 -17.58
N PRO A 437 -21.31 -3.25 -17.89
CA PRO A 437 -20.88 -2.63 -19.14
C PRO A 437 -19.37 -2.74 -19.31
N ALA A 438 -18.95 -3.15 -20.51
CA ALA A 438 -17.54 -3.49 -20.74
C ALA A 438 -17.07 -3.04 -22.12
N ARG A 439 -15.81 -2.60 -22.19
CA ARG A 439 -15.13 -2.23 -23.43
C ARG A 439 -13.70 -2.75 -23.40
N LYS A 440 -13.17 -3.05 -24.61
CA LYS A 440 -11.77 -3.32 -24.87
C LYS A 440 -11.18 -2.18 -25.68
N VAL A 441 -9.95 -1.76 -25.37
CA VAL A 441 -9.17 -0.77 -26.12
C VAL A 441 -7.77 -1.31 -26.43
N GLU A 442 -7.37 -1.19 -27.69
CA GLU A 442 -6.07 -1.60 -28.22
C GLU A 442 -5.38 -0.43 -28.94
N ASP A 443 -6.19 0.46 -29.52
CA ASP A 443 -5.73 1.60 -30.31
C ASP A 443 -5.54 2.86 -29.45
N ARG A 444 -4.45 3.54 -29.64
CA ARG A 444 -4.03 4.71 -28.86
C ARG A 444 -5.00 5.90 -28.99
N ASP A 445 -5.51 6.13 -30.17
CA ASP A 445 -6.47 7.21 -30.47
C ASP A 445 -7.82 7.04 -29.76
N GLN A 446 -8.18 5.80 -29.38
CA GLN A 446 -9.41 5.48 -28.66
C GLN A 446 -9.23 5.47 -27.13
N LEU A 447 -7.99 5.48 -26.60
CA LEU A 447 -7.71 5.33 -25.19
C LEU A 447 -8.39 6.38 -24.33
N GLN A 448 -8.24 7.64 -24.67
CA GLN A 448 -8.83 8.75 -23.89
C GLN A 448 -10.35 8.65 -23.80
N GLN A 449 -11.01 8.32 -24.93
CA GLN A 449 -12.45 8.15 -24.98
C GLN A 449 -12.89 6.94 -24.16
N ALA A 450 -12.19 5.82 -24.23
CA ALA A 450 -12.52 4.61 -23.47
C ALA A 450 -12.40 4.83 -21.96
N LEU A 451 -11.33 5.50 -21.51
CA LEU A 451 -11.16 5.87 -20.10
C LEU A 451 -12.27 6.83 -19.64
N LYS A 452 -12.61 7.80 -20.46
CA LYS A 452 -13.71 8.74 -20.14
C LYS A 452 -15.04 8.03 -19.99
N GLU A 453 -15.41 7.13 -20.91
CA GLU A 453 -16.63 6.31 -20.80
C GLU A 453 -16.67 5.51 -19.50
N MET A 454 -15.55 4.88 -19.13
CA MET A 454 -15.43 4.15 -17.87
C MET A 454 -15.66 5.08 -16.66
N LEU A 455 -15.03 6.24 -16.65
CA LEU A 455 -15.09 7.19 -15.52
C LEU A 455 -16.48 7.85 -15.41
N ASP A 456 -17.14 8.16 -16.52
CA ASP A 456 -18.44 8.81 -16.56
C ASP A 456 -19.62 7.85 -16.28
N ALA A 457 -19.38 6.53 -16.31
CA ALA A 457 -20.40 5.53 -16.01
C ALA A 457 -20.92 5.66 -14.57
N LYS A 458 -22.25 5.63 -14.37
CA LYS A 458 -22.85 5.77 -13.02
C LYS A 458 -22.68 4.52 -12.15
N GLY A 459 -22.68 3.32 -12.76
CA GLY A 459 -22.52 2.04 -12.08
C GLY A 459 -21.10 1.46 -12.25
N PRO A 460 -20.95 0.14 -12.00
CA PRO A 460 -19.72 -0.56 -12.33
C PRO A 460 -19.43 -0.47 -13.83
N TYR A 461 -18.16 -0.46 -14.17
CA TYR A 461 -17.71 -0.48 -15.57
C TYR A 461 -16.40 -1.23 -15.70
N PHE A 462 -16.26 -2.04 -16.72
CA PHE A 462 -15.06 -2.80 -17.01
C PHE A 462 -14.37 -2.27 -18.27
N LEU A 463 -13.09 -1.94 -18.18
CA LEU A 463 -12.25 -1.55 -19.32
C LEU A 463 -11.02 -2.44 -19.40
N GLU A 464 -10.87 -3.17 -20.50
CA GLU A 464 -9.66 -3.89 -20.83
C GLU A 464 -8.78 -3.00 -21.73
N ALA A 465 -7.59 -2.64 -21.28
CA ALA A 465 -6.56 -2.00 -22.08
C ALA A 465 -5.48 -3.04 -22.45
N VAL A 466 -5.34 -3.36 -23.74
CA VAL A 466 -4.33 -4.29 -24.22
C VAL A 466 -3.01 -3.55 -24.39
N VAL A 467 -2.02 -3.97 -23.62
CA VAL A 467 -0.71 -3.29 -23.55
C VAL A 467 0.43 -4.17 -24.03
N GLY A 468 1.57 -3.54 -24.31
CA GLY A 468 2.76 -4.24 -24.79
C GLY A 468 3.38 -5.14 -23.72
N LYS A 469 3.74 -6.37 -24.09
CA LYS A 469 4.41 -7.35 -23.21
C LYS A 469 5.89 -7.06 -22.95
N GLU A 470 6.50 -6.25 -23.79
CA GLU A 470 7.94 -5.93 -23.73
C GLU A 470 8.23 -4.70 -22.84
N ASP A 471 7.21 -4.06 -22.32
CA ASP A 471 7.33 -2.84 -21.53
C ASP A 471 7.71 -3.16 -20.08
N ASN A 472 9.01 -3.11 -19.79
CA ASN A 472 9.54 -3.35 -18.45
C ASN A 472 9.43 -2.10 -17.58
N VAL A 473 9.26 -2.32 -16.27
CA VAL A 473 9.21 -1.24 -15.29
C VAL A 473 10.62 -0.80 -14.93
N PHE A 474 10.95 0.43 -15.30
CA PHE A 474 12.14 1.16 -14.90
C PHE A 474 11.73 2.51 -14.28
N PRO A 475 12.57 3.08 -13.38
CA PRO A 475 13.79 2.55 -12.77
C PRO A 475 13.59 1.27 -11.98
N MET A 476 14.69 0.53 -11.77
CA MET A 476 14.69 -0.67 -10.98
C MET A 476 16.02 -0.83 -10.23
N VAL A 477 15.95 -1.14 -8.94
CA VAL A 477 17.11 -1.61 -8.18
C VAL A 477 17.18 -3.13 -8.31
N PRO A 478 18.29 -3.69 -8.84
CA PRO A 478 18.40 -5.14 -8.99
C PRO A 478 18.47 -5.86 -7.64
N ALA A 479 18.11 -7.15 -7.61
CA ALA A 479 18.20 -7.94 -6.39
C ALA A 479 19.63 -7.95 -5.83
N GLY A 480 19.75 -7.71 -4.49
CA GLY A 480 21.02 -7.58 -3.80
C GLY A 480 21.77 -6.27 -4.06
N GLY A 481 21.22 -5.41 -4.91
CA GLY A 481 21.75 -4.07 -5.18
C GLY A 481 21.49 -3.10 -4.01
N CYS A 482 22.29 -2.05 -3.94
CA CYS A 482 22.06 -0.92 -3.06
C CYS A 482 20.94 -0.02 -3.63
N VAL A 483 20.26 0.73 -2.78
CA VAL A 483 19.22 1.68 -3.20
C VAL A 483 19.68 2.66 -4.31
N SER A 484 20.97 2.97 -4.38
CA SER A 484 21.57 3.82 -5.41
C SER A 484 22.03 3.08 -6.68
N ASP A 485 22.00 1.74 -6.70
CA ASP A 485 22.37 0.93 -7.89
C ASP A 485 21.17 0.85 -8.89
N VAL A 486 20.65 2.00 -9.28
CA VAL A 486 19.40 2.12 -10.05
C VAL A 486 19.64 1.90 -11.53
N LEU A 487 18.94 0.94 -12.10
CA LEU A 487 18.88 0.73 -13.55
C LEU A 487 17.77 1.61 -14.15
N LEU A 488 18.09 2.36 -15.19
CA LEU A 488 17.13 3.15 -15.98
C LEU A 488 16.76 2.45 -17.30
N GLU A 489 17.46 1.39 -17.64
CA GLU A 489 17.32 0.60 -18.86
C GLU A 489 17.85 -0.83 -18.63
N PRO A 490 17.54 -1.80 -19.47
CA PRO A 490 18.08 -3.15 -19.32
C PRO A 490 19.60 -3.14 -19.23
N PRO A 491 20.21 -3.96 -18.34
CA PRO A 491 21.65 -4.03 -18.25
C PRO A 491 22.24 -4.43 -19.60
N ALA A 492 23.36 -3.79 -19.98
CA ALA A 492 24.09 -4.16 -21.18
C ALA A 492 24.43 -5.66 -21.12
N LYS A 493 24.23 -6.38 -22.23
CA LYS A 493 24.63 -7.79 -22.31
C LYS A 493 26.14 -7.88 -22.05
N LYS A 494 26.48 -8.65 -21.01
CA LYS A 494 27.86 -9.05 -20.79
C LYS A 494 28.31 -10.03 -21.85
#